data_8eb1ebad56fbcda64d012663ee159160
#
_entry.id   8eb1ebad56fbcda64d012663ee159160
#
_cell.length_a   1.000
_cell.length_b   1.000
_cell.length_c   1.000
_cell.angle_alpha   90.00
_cell.angle_beta   90.00
_cell.angle_gamma   90.00
#
_symmetry.space_group_name_H-M   'P 1'
#
loop_
_entity.id
_entity.type
_entity.pdbx_description
1 polymer ?
#
loop_
_entity_poly.entity_id
_entity_poly.type
_entity_poly.pdbx_seq_one_letter_code
_entity_poly.pdbx_strand_id
1 'polypeptide(L)'
;MKINEINSEGKISIKALITKCDKGKTQKNTPYLSLTLEDNTGVLDTKYWNLTDEQVNKYKVGMVVAVEGDVILHRNAYQLRVHKMEIVEENDLSAYVRSAPMTRNAMEAKVNEYITMIKDEDIKTLTKTILQESKDDFFNYPAAVRNHHNFVGGLAFHSI
;
A
#
# COMPACT_ATOMS: atom_id res chain seq x y z
N MET A 1 -15.21 -3.60 5.56
CA MET A 1 -14.48 -4.85 5.27
C MET A 1 -13.07 -4.48 4.83
N LYS A 2 -12.07 -5.16 5.33
CA LYS A 2 -10.65 -4.99 5.00
C LYS A 2 -10.18 -6.13 4.09
N ILE A 3 -9.09 -5.89 3.35
CA ILE A 3 -8.59 -6.89 2.38
C ILE A 3 -8.15 -8.20 3.08
N ASN A 4 -7.55 -8.13 4.27
CA ASN A 4 -7.16 -9.33 5.03
C ASN A 4 -8.34 -10.14 5.61
N GLU A 5 -9.54 -9.61 5.60
CA GLU A 5 -10.76 -10.31 6.02
C GLU A 5 -11.34 -11.21 4.91
N ILE A 6 -10.81 -11.08 3.67
CA ILE A 6 -11.25 -11.87 2.52
C ILE A 6 -10.67 -13.28 2.65
N ASN A 7 -11.50 -14.23 3.01
CA ASN A 7 -11.14 -15.64 3.23
C ASN A 7 -12.01 -16.62 2.46
N SER A 8 -12.94 -16.13 1.64
CA SER A 8 -13.85 -16.92 0.82
C SER A 8 -14.31 -16.16 -0.41
N GLU A 9 -14.81 -16.87 -1.40
CA GLU A 9 -15.48 -16.30 -2.56
C GLU A 9 -16.82 -15.66 -2.16
N GLY A 10 -17.20 -14.60 -2.85
CA GLY A 10 -18.48 -13.92 -2.64
C GLY A 10 -18.47 -12.44 -2.97
N LYS A 11 -19.62 -11.80 -2.77
CA LYS A 11 -19.78 -10.37 -3.00
C LYS A 11 -19.14 -9.57 -1.90
N ILE A 12 -18.37 -8.55 -2.28
CA ILE A 12 -17.75 -7.61 -1.35
C ILE A 12 -17.95 -6.16 -1.79
N SER A 13 -17.85 -5.27 -0.81
CA SER A 13 -17.73 -3.82 -1.00
C SER A 13 -16.58 -3.34 -0.12
N ILE A 14 -15.56 -2.74 -0.75
CA ILE A 14 -14.37 -2.23 -0.08
C ILE A 14 -13.99 -0.84 -0.58
N LYS A 15 -13.27 -0.08 0.26
CA LYS A 15 -12.51 1.10 -0.17
C LYS A 15 -11.03 0.76 -0.18
N ALA A 16 -10.33 1.10 -1.25
CA ALA A 16 -8.92 0.79 -1.41
C ALA A 16 -8.21 1.79 -2.32
N LEU A 17 -6.89 1.85 -2.19
CA LEU A 17 -6.01 2.65 -3.02
C LEU A 17 -5.60 1.86 -4.26
N ILE A 18 -5.62 2.48 -5.42
CA ILE A 18 -5.05 1.91 -6.66
C ILE A 18 -3.53 2.09 -6.61
N THR A 19 -2.80 1.00 -6.46
CA THR A 19 -1.32 0.99 -6.47
C THR A 19 -0.73 0.53 -7.80
N LYS A 20 -1.53 -0.15 -8.62
CA LYS A 20 -1.19 -0.52 -10.00
C LYS A 20 -2.43 -0.42 -10.89
N CYS A 21 -2.24 0.06 -12.12
CA CYS A 21 -3.32 0.25 -13.09
C CYS A 21 -2.82 -0.01 -14.50
N ASP A 22 -3.01 -1.22 -15.00
CA ASP A 22 -2.68 -1.62 -16.37
C ASP A 22 -3.93 -1.69 -17.22
N LYS A 23 -3.85 -1.16 -18.44
CA LYS A 23 -4.91 -1.17 -19.43
C LYS A 23 -4.70 -2.33 -20.39
N GLY A 24 -5.77 -3.05 -20.71
CA GLY A 24 -5.74 -4.14 -21.66
C GLY A 24 -6.96 -4.17 -22.56
N LYS A 25 -6.88 -5.00 -23.60
CA LYS A 25 -8.01 -5.31 -24.47
C LYS A 25 -8.19 -6.82 -24.54
N THR A 26 -9.44 -7.26 -24.54
CA THR A 26 -9.79 -8.67 -24.75
C THR A 26 -9.64 -9.06 -26.21
N GLN A 27 -9.75 -10.35 -26.53
CA GLN A 27 -9.76 -10.84 -27.91
C GLN A 27 -10.87 -10.21 -28.77
N LYS A 28 -11.96 -9.76 -28.12
CA LYS A 28 -13.07 -9.03 -28.76
C LYS A 28 -12.84 -7.51 -28.81
N ASN A 29 -11.60 -7.06 -28.59
CA ASN A 29 -11.22 -5.64 -28.56
C ASN A 29 -11.94 -4.78 -27.51
N THR A 30 -12.55 -5.42 -26.49
CA THR A 30 -13.21 -4.72 -25.39
C THR A 30 -12.19 -4.30 -24.33
N PRO A 31 -12.12 -3.02 -23.92
CA PRO A 31 -11.18 -2.56 -22.91
C PRO A 31 -11.46 -3.14 -21.52
N TYR A 32 -10.41 -3.35 -20.76
CA TYR A 32 -10.47 -3.73 -19.35
C TYR A 32 -9.32 -3.10 -18.55
N LEU A 33 -9.46 -3.07 -17.24
CA LEU A 33 -8.40 -2.70 -16.31
C LEU A 33 -7.93 -3.90 -15.50
N SER A 34 -6.61 -4.02 -15.38
CA SER A 34 -5.93 -4.89 -14.42
C SER A 34 -5.37 -4.01 -13.32
N LEU A 35 -5.94 -4.11 -12.13
CA LEU A 35 -5.63 -3.25 -11.01
C LEU A 35 -5.01 -4.05 -9.87
N THR A 36 -4.17 -3.41 -9.08
CA THR A 36 -3.84 -3.83 -7.73
C THR A 36 -4.46 -2.81 -6.79
N LEU A 37 -5.35 -3.27 -5.94
CA LEU A 37 -5.97 -2.50 -4.87
C LEU A 37 -5.26 -2.80 -3.55
N GLU A 38 -5.03 -1.77 -2.75
CA GLU A 38 -4.34 -1.88 -1.47
C GLU A 38 -5.09 -1.14 -0.37
N ASP A 39 -5.14 -1.74 0.81
CA ASP A 39 -5.43 -1.08 2.06
C ASP A 39 -4.33 -1.37 3.08
N ASN A 40 -4.42 -0.80 4.27
CA ASN A 40 -3.41 -0.99 5.31
C ASN A 40 -3.26 -2.44 5.81
N THR A 41 -4.08 -3.38 5.34
CA THR A 41 -4.09 -4.78 5.75
C THR A 41 -3.60 -5.74 4.67
N GLY A 42 -3.71 -5.37 3.41
CA GLY A 42 -3.34 -6.25 2.31
C GLY A 42 -3.42 -5.63 0.92
N VAL A 43 -3.14 -6.46 -0.06
CA VAL A 43 -3.29 -6.16 -1.49
C VAL A 43 -4.23 -7.17 -2.12
N LEU A 44 -4.96 -6.74 -3.15
CA LEU A 44 -5.93 -7.55 -3.86
C LEU A 44 -5.82 -7.32 -5.37
N ASP A 45 -5.51 -8.38 -6.12
CA ASP A 45 -5.57 -8.35 -7.56
C ASP A 45 -7.02 -8.17 -8.02
N THR A 46 -7.21 -7.28 -8.98
CA THR A 46 -8.55 -6.82 -9.37
C THR A 46 -8.68 -6.71 -10.89
N LYS A 47 -9.80 -7.17 -11.42
CA LYS A 47 -10.15 -7.05 -12.83
C LYS A 47 -11.47 -6.31 -13.00
N TYR A 48 -11.46 -5.28 -13.86
CA TYR A 48 -12.65 -4.54 -14.23
C TYR A 48 -12.87 -4.65 -15.75
N TRP A 49 -13.85 -5.46 -16.09
CA TRP A 49 -14.14 -5.86 -17.48
C TRP A 49 -15.21 -5.00 -18.12
N ASN A 50 -15.30 -5.07 -19.45
CA ASN A 50 -16.37 -4.47 -20.27
C ASN A 50 -16.46 -2.95 -20.12
N LEU A 51 -15.33 -2.29 -20.10
CA LEU A 51 -15.23 -0.84 -20.00
C LEU A 51 -15.26 -0.17 -21.37
N THR A 52 -15.61 1.12 -21.39
CA THR A 52 -15.35 2.00 -22.52
C THR A 52 -13.93 2.58 -22.44
N ASP A 53 -13.43 3.11 -23.57
CA ASP A 53 -12.10 3.76 -23.58
C ASP A 53 -12.06 4.99 -22.65
N GLU A 54 -13.18 5.68 -22.47
CA GLU A 54 -13.33 6.80 -21.52
C GLU A 54 -13.22 6.32 -20.07
N GLN A 55 -13.93 5.23 -19.73
CA GLN A 55 -13.89 4.65 -18.38
C GLN A 55 -12.50 4.16 -18.02
N VAL A 56 -11.78 3.52 -18.96
CA VAL A 56 -10.41 3.04 -18.74
C VAL A 56 -9.45 4.20 -18.43
N ASN A 57 -9.69 5.39 -18.99
CA ASN A 57 -8.84 6.55 -18.77
C ASN A 57 -9.15 7.32 -17.48
N LYS A 58 -10.30 7.05 -16.87
CA LYS A 58 -10.75 7.71 -15.64
C LYS A 58 -9.92 7.32 -14.40
N TYR A 59 -9.48 6.06 -14.33
CA TYR A 59 -8.81 5.51 -13.16
C TYR A 59 -7.29 5.53 -13.30
N LYS A 60 -6.61 5.97 -12.24
CA LYS A 60 -5.14 6.12 -12.20
C LYS A 60 -4.58 5.63 -10.86
N VAL A 61 -3.30 5.29 -10.87
CA VAL A 61 -2.53 5.02 -9.64
C VAL A 61 -2.59 6.23 -8.70
N GLY A 62 -2.73 5.98 -7.41
CA GLY A 62 -2.84 7.01 -6.37
C GLY A 62 -4.27 7.43 -6.04
N MET A 63 -5.28 6.95 -6.77
CA MET A 63 -6.69 7.23 -6.47
C MET A 63 -7.23 6.24 -5.46
N VAL A 64 -8.05 6.73 -4.53
CA VAL A 64 -8.89 5.89 -3.65
C VAL A 64 -10.21 5.61 -4.36
N VAL A 65 -10.62 4.37 -4.33
CA VAL A 65 -11.85 3.91 -4.97
C VAL A 65 -12.73 3.11 -4.01
N ALA A 66 -14.04 3.31 -4.11
CA ALA A 66 -15.04 2.42 -3.55
C ALA A 66 -15.42 1.40 -4.62
N VAL A 67 -15.28 0.12 -4.31
CA VAL A 67 -15.40 -0.97 -5.27
C VAL A 67 -16.40 -2.01 -4.76
N GLU A 68 -17.30 -2.41 -5.65
CA GLU A 68 -18.23 -3.53 -5.44
C GLU A 68 -17.96 -4.60 -6.49
N GLY A 69 -17.93 -5.85 -6.07
CA GLY A 69 -17.67 -6.96 -6.99
C GLY A 69 -17.70 -8.32 -6.32
N ASP A 70 -17.35 -9.34 -7.10
CA ASP A 70 -17.26 -10.73 -6.64
C ASP A 70 -15.78 -11.12 -6.46
N VAL A 71 -15.45 -11.62 -5.29
CA VAL A 71 -14.19 -12.33 -5.05
C VAL A 71 -14.29 -13.72 -5.62
N ILE A 72 -13.32 -14.09 -6.42
CA ILE A 72 -13.16 -15.43 -6.99
C ILE A 72 -11.78 -15.99 -6.66
N LEU A 73 -11.68 -17.31 -6.54
CA LEU A 73 -10.41 -18.00 -6.41
C LEU A 73 -9.81 -18.24 -7.81
N HIS A 74 -8.69 -17.58 -8.12
CA HIS A 74 -7.98 -17.74 -9.39
C HIS A 74 -6.52 -18.12 -9.12
N ARG A 75 -6.08 -19.30 -9.62
CA ARG A 75 -4.70 -19.81 -9.46
C ARG A 75 -4.21 -19.80 -8.01
N ASN A 76 -5.05 -20.25 -7.07
CA ASN A 76 -4.82 -20.29 -5.64
C ASN A 76 -4.65 -18.91 -4.96
N ALA A 77 -5.12 -17.83 -5.60
CA ALA A 77 -5.18 -16.50 -5.01
C ALA A 77 -6.57 -15.90 -5.19
N TYR A 78 -7.00 -15.09 -4.24
CA TYR A 78 -8.24 -14.33 -4.38
C TYR A 78 -8.04 -13.17 -5.35
N GLN A 79 -9.01 -13.01 -6.26
CA GLN A 79 -9.06 -11.93 -7.23
C GLN A 79 -10.44 -11.29 -7.21
N LEU A 80 -10.49 -9.97 -7.24
CA LEU A 80 -11.75 -9.23 -7.31
C LEU A 80 -12.17 -9.01 -8.76
N ARG A 81 -13.36 -9.42 -9.09
CA ARG A 81 -14.05 -9.08 -10.34
C ARG A 81 -15.02 -7.94 -10.07
N VAL A 82 -14.69 -6.76 -10.56
CA VAL A 82 -15.44 -5.51 -10.30
C VAL A 82 -16.73 -5.47 -11.11
N HIS A 83 -17.81 -5.08 -10.44
CA HIS A 83 -19.09 -4.71 -11.05
C HIS A 83 -19.26 -3.19 -11.07
N LYS A 84 -18.88 -2.50 -9.99
CA LYS A 84 -18.99 -1.06 -9.86
C LYS A 84 -17.75 -0.51 -9.17
N MET A 85 -17.26 0.63 -9.66
CA MET A 85 -16.13 1.34 -9.05
C MET A 85 -16.35 2.84 -9.16
N GLU A 86 -16.18 3.54 -8.05
CA GLU A 86 -16.33 4.98 -7.94
C GLU A 86 -15.09 5.58 -7.28
N ILE A 87 -14.64 6.74 -7.79
CA ILE A 87 -13.52 7.47 -7.17
C ILE A 87 -14.04 8.14 -5.91
N VAL A 88 -13.29 8.01 -4.82
CA VAL A 88 -13.55 8.66 -3.54
C VAL A 88 -12.53 9.77 -3.36
N GLU A 89 -12.99 10.99 -3.12
CA GLU A 89 -12.11 12.08 -2.71
C GLU A 89 -11.66 11.83 -1.26
N GLU A 90 -10.39 11.50 -1.11
CA GLU A 90 -9.78 11.20 0.19
C GLU A 90 -8.45 11.92 0.30
N ASN A 91 -8.29 12.75 1.32
CA ASN A 91 -7.06 13.51 1.56
C ASN A 91 -6.08 12.74 2.46
N ASP A 92 -6.59 11.85 3.31
CA ASP A 92 -5.78 11.01 4.20
C ASP A 92 -5.65 9.59 3.66
N LEU A 93 -4.51 9.28 3.09
CA LEU A 93 -4.21 7.96 2.54
C LEU A 93 -3.67 6.97 3.59
N SER A 94 -3.50 7.37 4.84
CA SER A 94 -2.92 6.51 5.90
C SER A 94 -3.71 5.23 6.14
N ALA A 95 -5.03 5.26 5.92
CA ALA A 95 -5.90 4.09 6.05
C ALA A 95 -5.75 3.05 4.91
N TYR A 96 -5.07 3.43 3.83
CA TYR A 96 -4.94 2.62 2.61
C TYR A 96 -3.51 2.19 2.33
N VAL A 97 -2.52 2.75 3.02
CA VAL A 97 -1.10 2.42 2.85
C VAL A 97 -0.67 1.56 4.03
N ARG A 98 0.07 0.50 3.75
CA ARG A 98 0.71 -0.25 4.83
C ARG A 98 1.72 0.64 5.54
N SER A 99 1.71 0.57 6.86
CA SER A 99 2.68 1.26 7.72
C SER A 99 3.37 0.24 8.63
N ALA A 100 4.49 0.65 9.20
CA ALA A 100 5.15 -0.13 10.24
C ALA A 100 4.16 -0.47 11.37
N PRO A 101 4.23 -1.67 11.96
CA PRO A 101 3.39 -2.05 13.09
C PRO A 101 3.73 -1.29 14.38
N MET A 102 4.69 -0.39 14.32
CA MET A 102 5.11 0.50 15.40
C MET A 102 4.87 1.95 14.98
N THR A 103 4.33 2.77 15.89
CA THR A 103 4.13 4.20 15.62
C THR A 103 5.46 4.92 15.44
N ARG A 104 5.48 6.01 14.65
CA ARG A 104 6.68 6.83 14.46
C ARG A 104 7.32 7.24 15.80
N ASN A 105 6.52 7.72 16.75
CA ASN A 105 7.03 8.13 18.07
C ASN A 105 7.69 6.97 18.83
N ALA A 106 7.13 5.77 18.75
CA ALA A 106 7.71 4.59 19.37
C ALA A 106 9.04 4.17 18.69
N MET A 107 9.12 4.27 17.35
CA MET A 107 10.36 4.04 16.61
C MET A 107 11.42 5.08 16.95
N GLU A 108 11.06 6.37 17.01
CA GLU A 108 11.99 7.44 17.42
C GLU A 108 12.52 7.22 18.85
N ALA A 109 11.66 6.84 19.78
CA ALA A 109 12.08 6.52 21.15
C ALA A 109 13.08 5.36 21.18
N LYS A 110 12.82 4.30 20.38
CA LYS A 110 13.69 3.13 20.31
C LYS A 110 15.06 3.44 19.69
N VAL A 111 15.08 4.20 18.61
CA VAL A 111 16.33 4.68 17.98
C VAL A 111 17.14 5.53 18.96
N ASN A 112 16.49 6.44 19.69
CA ASN A 112 17.16 7.25 20.72
C ASN A 112 17.73 6.38 21.84
N GLU A 113 17.03 5.34 22.28
CA GLU A 113 17.52 4.37 23.24
C GLU A 113 18.83 3.74 22.75
N TYR A 114 18.86 3.24 21.50
CA TYR A 114 20.09 2.64 20.93
C TYR A 114 21.24 3.64 20.80
N ILE A 115 20.96 4.89 20.44
CA ILE A 115 21.99 5.94 20.40
C ILE A 115 22.62 6.15 21.78
N THR A 116 21.86 6.05 22.87
CA THR A 116 22.40 6.20 24.22
C THR A 116 23.38 5.08 24.59
N MET A 117 23.26 3.91 23.97
CA MET A 117 24.15 2.76 24.20
C MET A 117 25.51 2.88 23.50
N ILE A 118 25.66 3.82 22.55
CA ILE A 118 26.93 4.09 21.87
C ILE A 118 27.90 4.70 22.89
N LYS A 119 29.01 4.00 23.14
CA LYS A 119 30.02 4.40 24.14
C LYS A 119 30.97 5.49 23.62
N ASP A 120 31.28 5.45 22.34
CA ASP A 120 32.16 6.43 21.68
C ASP A 120 31.40 7.69 21.38
N GLU A 121 31.81 8.81 21.95
CA GLU A 121 31.09 10.10 21.83
C GLU A 121 31.17 10.70 20.43
N ASP A 122 32.25 10.44 19.66
CA ASP A 122 32.37 10.91 18.28
C ASP A 122 31.41 10.14 17.38
N ILE A 123 31.36 8.82 17.51
CA ILE A 123 30.39 7.97 16.79
C ILE A 123 28.96 8.32 17.18
N LYS A 124 28.69 8.54 18.46
CA LYS A 124 27.37 8.94 18.94
C LYS A 124 26.92 10.28 18.36
N THR A 125 27.82 11.26 18.33
CA THR A 125 27.54 12.57 17.74
C THR A 125 27.30 12.47 16.26
N LEU A 126 28.14 11.74 15.52
CA LEU A 126 27.98 11.50 14.10
C LEU A 126 26.63 10.85 13.78
N THR A 127 26.27 9.78 14.53
CA THR A 127 25.01 9.07 14.36
C THR A 127 23.80 9.99 14.59
N LYS A 128 23.84 10.81 15.63
CA LYS A 128 22.78 11.80 15.92
C LYS A 128 22.64 12.82 14.78
N THR A 129 23.75 13.34 14.27
CA THR A 129 23.75 14.34 13.20
C THR A 129 23.14 13.76 11.93
N ILE A 130 23.59 12.58 11.49
CA ILE A 130 23.07 11.91 10.29
C ILE A 130 21.57 11.64 10.42
N LEU A 131 21.13 11.08 11.55
CA LEU A 131 19.71 10.78 11.78
C LEU A 131 18.85 12.05 11.90
N GLN A 132 19.40 13.15 12.39
CA GLN A 132 18.67 14.41 12.48
C GLN A 132 18.50 15.06 11.09
N GLU A 133 19.51 15.01 10.24
CA GLU A 133 19.46 15.53 8.87
C GLU A 133 18.55 14.73 7.95
N SER A 134 18.47 13.40 8.15
CA SER A 134 17.65 12.48 7.37
C SER A 134 16.39 11.97 8.10
N LYS A 135 15.95 12.67 9.13
CA LYS A 135 14.91 12.19 10.07
C LYS A 135 13.62 11.81 9.35
N ASP A 136 13.13 12.66 8.48
CA ASP A 136 11.86 12.41 7.80
C ASP A 136 11.97 11.25 6.80
N ASP A 137 13.07 11.16 6.08
CA ASP A 137 13.31 10.07 5.15
C ASP A 137 13.48 8.74 5.89
N PHE A 138 14.27 8.71 6.96
CA PHE A 138 14.50 7.50 7.75
C PHE A 138 13.22 6.92 8.35
N PHE A 139 12.32 7.76 8.87
CA PHE A 139 11.09 7.30 9.54
C PHE A 139 9.88 7.16 8.60
N ASN A 140 9.95 7.64 7.36
CA ASN A 140 8.84 7.53 6.41
C ASN A 140 9.11 6.57 5.26
N TYR A 141 10.37 6.37 4.85
CA TYR A 141 10.67 5.55 3.68
C TYR A 141 10.52 4.05 3.96
N PRO A 142 10.16 3.27 2.92
CA PRO A 142 10.22 1.82 2.98
C PRO A 142 11.70 1.34 2.99
N ALA A 143 11.95 0.18 3.60
CA ALA A 143 13.27 -0.43 3.57
C ALA A 143 13.61 -1.05 2.20
N ALA A 144 12.61 -1.36 1.39
CA ALA A 144 12.78 -1.97 0.09
C ALA A 144 11.68 -1.51 -0.90
N VAL A 145 11.96 -1.64 -2.20
CA VAL A 145 10.98 -1.35 -3.26
C VAL A 145 9.96 -2.48 -3.40
N ARG A 146 10.34 -3.71 -3.05
CA ARG A 146 9.49 -4.91 -3.14
C ARG A 146 9.74 -5.83 -1.95
N ASN A 147 8.71 -6.58 -1.57
CA ASN A 147 8.77 -7.62 -0.53
C ASN A 147 8.95 -7.08 0.89
N HIS A 148 10.05 -7.43 1.54
CA HIS A 148 10.29 -7.25 2.96
C HIS A 148 10.34 -5.77 3.38
N HIS A 149 9.50 -5.37 4.34
CA HIS A 149 9.37 -4.00 4.86
C HIS A 149 9.12 -2.91 3.79
N ASN A 150 8.44 -3.27 2.70
CA ASN A 150 7.98 -2.33 1.67
C ASN A 150 6.68 -1.63 2.11
N PHE A 151 6.80 -0.76 3.12
CA PHE A 151 5.70 0.04 3.67
C PHE A 151 6.24 1.32 4.33
N VAL A 152 5.37 2.28 4.60
CA VAL A 152 5.74 3.54 5.25
C VAL A 152 6.36 3.28 6.62
N GLY A 153 7.53 3.86 6.87
CA GLY A 153 8.32 3.63 8.09
C GLY A 153 9.06 2.29 8.11
N GLY A 154 9.04 1.55 6.99
CA GLY A 154 9.70 0.25 6.88
C GLY A 154 11.20 0.31 7.10
N LEU A 155 11.88 1.39 6.67
CA LEU A 155 13.31 1.58 6.87
C LEU A 155 13.67 1.66 8.36
N ALA A 156 13.02 2.52 9.11
CA ALA A 156 13.24 2.65 10.56
C ALA A 156 12.86 1.35 11.29
N PHE A 157 11.70 0.77 10.98
CA PHE A 157 11.24 -0.47 11.60
C PHE A 157 12.16 -1.66 11.33
N HIS A 158 12.76 -1.74 10.14
CA HIS A 158 13.73 -2.77 9.80
C HIS A 158 15.08 -2.59 10.54
N SER A 159 15.40 -1.35 10.92
CA SER A 159 16.66 -0.99 11.58
C SER A 159 16.63 -1.14 13.11
N ILE A 160 15.45 -1.32 13.70
CA ILE A 160 15.18 -1.49 15.13
C ILE A 160 15.15 -2.98 15.50
#